data_456c4a4fc6029aabc0b191a8351fe8e1
#
_entry.id   456c4a4fc6029aabc0b191a8351fe8e1
#
_cell.length_a   1.000
_cell.length_b   1.000
_cell.length_c   1.000
_cell.angle_alpha   90.00
_cell.angle_beta   90.00
_cell.angle_gamma   90.00
#
_symmetry.space_group_name_H-M   'P 1'
#
loop_
_entity.id
_entity.type
_entity.pdbx_description
1 polymer ?
#
loop_
_entity_poly.entity_id
_entity_poly.type
_entity_poly.pdbx_seq_one_letter_code
_entity_poly.pdbx_strand_id
1 'polypeptide(L)'
;IKMNSIFPEGFSIEGTTEEFLKRLPEVDGYFAEKMAKLKSEGKVLRMGASIKDGKVSVGMLEVGADDPLYGVRGGENAFVFQTARYTPIPLTVRGYGAGAGVTAAGVFGDIMRTVSFNRTK
;
A
#
# COMPACT_ATOMS: atom_id res chain seq x y z
N ILE A 1 7.96 0.37 15.10
CA ILE A 1 7.69 0.13 13.66
C ILE A 1 9.01 0.23 12.91
N LYS A 2 9.40 -0.85 12.23
CA LYS A 2 10.59 -0.82 11.38
C LYS A 2 10.18 -0.32 9.99
N MET A 3 10.66 0.85 9.61
CA MET A 3 10.55 1.34 8.24
C MET A 3 11.78 0.88 7.45
N ASN A 4 11.57 0.12 6.42
CA ASN A 4 12.64 -0.24 5.49
C ASN A 4 12.87 0.92 4.51
N SER A 5 14.13 1.21 4.21
CA SER A 5 14.43 2.22 3.20
C SER A 5 13.83 1.83 1.85
N ILE A 6 13.15 2.77 1.21
CA ILE A 6 12.62 2.61 -0.15
C ILE A 6 13.75 2.80 -1.17
N PHE A 7 14.68 3.67 -0.85
CA PHE A 7 15.80 4.05 -1.71
C PHE A 7 17.03 3.17 -1.49
N PRO A 8 17.92 3.06 -2.48
CA PRO A 8 19.18 2.34 -2.33
C PRO A 8 20.07 2.97 -1.27
N GLU A 9 20.98 2.16 -0.74
CA GLU A 9 21.97 2.62 0.23
C GLU A 9 22.80 3.77 -0.34
N GLY A 10 23.02 4.80 0.47
CA GLY A 10 23.75 6.01 0.08
C GLY A 10 22.88 7.12 -0.52
N PHE A 11 21.63 6.87 -0.89
CA PHE A 11 20.74 7.94 -1.35
C PHE A 11 20.19 8.73 -0.16
N SER A 12 20.47 10.05 -0.12
CA SER A 12 19.99 10.92 0.96
C SER A 12 18.58 11.44 0.71
N ILE A 13 17.71 11.29 1.71
CA ILE A 13 16.34 11.84 1.72
C ILE A 13 16.27 13.16 2.51
N GLU A 14 17.41 13.66 3.01
CA GLU A 14 17.48 14.88 3.80
C GLU A 14 17.42 16.15 2.93
N GLY A 15 17.06 17.26 3.55
CA GLY A 15 16.93 18.56 2.90
C GLY A 15 15.50 18.99 2.63
N THR A 16 15.33 20.01 1.81
CA THR A 16 14.03 20.51 1.39
C THR A 16 13.37 19.57 0.35
N THR A 17 12.04 19.65 0.21
CA THR A 17 11.31 18.90 -0.82
C THR A 17 11.85 19.17 -2.22
N GLU A 18 12.24 20.41 -2.52
CA GLU A 18 12.77 20.79 -3.82
C GLU A 18 14.14 20.13 -4.10
N GLU A 19 15.03 20.11 -3.11
CA GLU A 19 16.33 19.44 -3.20
C GLU A 19 16.18 17.92 -3.36
N PHE A 20 15.25 17.33 -2.62
CA PHE A 20 14.93 15.92 -2.75
C PHE A 20 14.42 15.57 -4.16
N LEU A 21 13.47 16.36 -4.70
CA LEU A 21 12.94 16.12 -6.05
C LEU A 21 14.01 16.26 -7.14
N LYS A 22 14.97 17.17 -6.98
CA LYS A 22 16.11 17.33 -7.91
C LYS A 22 17.05 16.12 -7.91
N ARG A 23 17.15 15.40 -6.80
CA ARG A 23 17.98 14.19 -6.67
C ARG A 23 17.30 12.90 -7.13
N LEU A 24 15.98 12.87 -7.23
CA LEU A 24 15.26 11.65 -7.63
C LEU A 24 15.78 10.97 -8.91
N PRO A 25 16.19 11.72 -9.97
CA PRO A 25 16.73 11.09 -11.18
C PRO A 25 17.99 10.24 -10.93
N GLU A 26 18.74 10.47 -9.85
CA GLU A 26 19.94 9.69 -9.51
C GLU A 26 19.63 8.21 -9.23
N VAL A 27 18.38 7.90 -8.84
CA VAL A 27 17.94 6.52 -8.52
C VAL A 27 17.11 5.89 -9.62
N ASP A 28 16.86 6.57 -10.73
CA ASP A 28 16.08 6.02 -11.85
C ASP A 28 16.70 4.74 -12.41
N GLY A 29 18.02 4.70 -12.58
CA GLY A 29 18.73 3.50 -13.03
C GLY A 29 18.53 2.31 -12.09
N TYR A 30 18.65 2.52 -10.79
CA TYR A 30 18.41 1.48 -9.78
C TYR A 30 16.99 0.91 -9.86
N PHE A 31 15.97 1.77 -9.96
CA PHE A 31 14.59 1.31 -10.07
C PHE A 31 14.30 0.67 -11.43
N ALA A 32 14.89 1.15 -12.51
CA ALA A 32 14.74 0.53 -13.83
C ALA A 32 15.27 -0.91 -13.85
N GLU A 33 16.47 -1.14 -13.33
CA GLU A 33 17.05 -2.48 -13.20
C GLU A 33 16.21 -3.39 -12.30
N LYS A 34 15.79 -2.88 -11.14
CA LYS A 34 14.93 -3.61 -10.21
C LYS A 34 13.61 -4.01 -10.86
N MET A 35 12.96 -3.11 -11.58
CA MET A 35 11.70 -3.39 -12.27
C MET A 35 11.89 -4.39 -13.42
N ALA A 36 12.98 -4.30 -14.18
CA ALA A 36 13.30 -5.25 -15.25
C ALA A 36 13.49 -6.67 -14.68
N LYS A 37 14.21 -6.79 -13.56
CA LYS A 37 14.40 -8.07 -12.85
C LYS A 37 13.07 -8.64 -12.37
N LEU A 38 12.25 -7.85 -11.67
CA LEU A 38 10.96 -8.31 -11.17
C LEU A 38 10.04 -8.75 -12.30
N LYS A 39 10.03 -8.02 -13.41
CA LYS A 39 9.26 -8.38 -14.61
C LYS A 39 9.70 -9.71 -15.19
N SER A 40 11.02 -9.99 -15.26
CA SER A 40 11.52 -11.28 -15.72
C SER A 40 11.16 -12.45 -14.79
N GLU A 41 10.97 -12.18 -13.50
CA GLU A 41 10.53 -13.14 -12.50
C GLU A 41 8.99 -13.24 -12.38
N GLY A 42 8.22 -12.50 -13.19
CA GLY A 42 6.75 -12.46 -13.09
C GLY A 42 6.24 -11.79 -11.82
N LYS A 43 7.03 -10.93 -11.20
CA LYS A 43 6.71 -10.22 -9.97
C LYS A 43 6.39 -8.75 -10.21
N VAL A 44 5.73 -8.14 -9.24
CA VAL A 44 5.45 -6.69 -9.18
C VAL A 44 5.94 -6.10 -7.87
N LEU A 45 6.20 -4.80 -7.86
CA LEU A 45 6.58 -4.06 -6.67
C LEU A 45 5.34 -3.36 -6.08
N ARG A 46 5.16 -3.47 -4.76
CA ARG A 46 4.08 -2.81 -4.02
C ARG A 46 4.64 -2.11 -2.79
N MET A 47 4.14 -0.92 -2.49
CA MET A 47 4.34 -0.30 -1.18
C MET A 47 3.33 -0.89 -0.20
N GLY A 48 3.80 -1.37 0.93
CA GLY A 48 2.92 -2.01 1.91
C GLY A 48 3.43 -2.00 3.33
N ALA A 49 2.52 -2.29 4.25
CA ALA A 49 2.82 -2.57 5.64
C ALA A 49 2.48 -4.04 5.95
N SER A 50 3.25 -4.65 6.82
CA SER A 50 3.05 -6.03 7.26
C SER A 50 3.11 -6.11 8.78
N ILE A 51 2.19 -6.87 9.35
CA ILE A 51 2.19 -7.25 10.77
C ILE A 51 2.31 -8.76 10.82
N LYS A 52 3.43 -9.26 11.31
CA LYS A 52 3.69 -10.68 11.43
C LYS A 52 4.40 -10.97 12.75
N ASP A 53 3.90 -11.94 13.53
CA ASP A 53 4.47 -12.37 14.80
C ASP A 53 4.74 -11.18 15.77
N GLY A 54 3.77 -10.24 15.84
CA GLY A 54 3.88 -9.04 16.68
C GLY A 54 4.86 -7.97 16.16
N LYS A 55 5.48 -8.17 15.01
CA LYS A 55 6.40 -7.21 14.39
C LYS A 55 5.71 -6.47 13.25
N VAL A 56 5.92 -5.15 13.21
CA VAL A 56 5.40 -4.27 12.15
C VAL A 56 6.55 -3.82 11.27
N SER A 57 6.37 -3.92 9.96
CA SER A 57 7.30 -3.38 8.97
C SER A 57 6.55 -2.63 7.88
N VAL A 58 7.17 -1.59 7.33
CA VAL A 58 6.68 -0.81 6.20
C VAL A 58 7.78 -0.74 5.16
N GLY A 59 7.45 -0.95 3.89
CA GLY A 59 8.43 -0.89 2.81
C GLY A 59 7.91 -1.44 1.49
N MET A 60 8.83 -1.62 0.56
CA MET A 60 8.55 -2.19 -0.75
C MET A 60 8.48 -3.70 -0.68
N LEU A 61 7.39 -4.26 -1.17
CA LEU A 61 7.10 -5.70 -1.23
C LEU A 61 7.25 -6.20 -2.67
N GLU A 62 8.00 -7.27 -2.86
CA GLU A 62 8.11 -7.97 -4.14
C GLU A 62 7.07 -9.08 -4.17
N VAL A 63 6.06 -8.93 -5.01
CA VAL A 63 4.82 -9.70 -4.98
C VAL A 63 4.72 -10.57 -6.21
N GLY A 64 4.63 -11.88 -6.04
CA GLY A 64 4.43 -12.87 -7.11
C GLY A 64 2.95 -13.03 -7.50
N ALA A 65 2.72 -13.76 -8.59
CA ALA A 65 1.39 -13.91 -9.18
C ALA A 65 0.35 -14.57 -8.26
N ASP A 66 0.80 -15.42 -7.34
CA ASP A 66 -0.07 -16.13 -6.39
C ASP A 66 -0.46 -15.28 -5.16
N ASP A 67 0.14 -14.11 -5.00
CA ASP A 67 -0.14 -13.22 -3.86
C ASP A 67 -1.36 -12.34 -4.16
N PRO A 68 -2.31 -12.20 -3.21
CA PRO A 68 -3.50 -11.35 -3.37
C PRO A 68 -3.19 -9.89 -3.74
N LEU A 69 -2.01 -9.37 -3.37
CA LEU A 69 -1.58 -8.02 -3.68
C LEU A 69 -1.08 -7.83 -5.12
N TYR A 70 -0.85 -8.93 -5.86
CA TYR A 70 -0.33 -8.86 -7.23
C TYR A 70 -1.21 -8.03 -8.16
N GLY A 71 -2.51 -8.24 -8.08
CA GLY A 71 -3.51 -7.58 -8.94
C GLY A 71 -3.92 -6.18 -8.50
N VAL A 72 -3.41 -5.64 -7.39
CA VAL A 72 -3.75 -4.28 -6.91
C VAL A 72 -3.19 -3.24 -7.86
N ARG A 73 -4.03 -2.29 -8.32
CA ARG A 73 -3.66 -1.28 -9.34
C ARG A 73 -4.26 0.09 -9.04
N GLY A 74 -3.63 1.12 -9.59
CA GLY A 74 -4.13 2.50 -9.51
C GLY A 74 -4.31 2.99 -8.08
N GLY A 75 -5.46 3.55 -7.76
CA GLY A 75 -5.82 4.05 -6.42
C GLY A 75 -6.43 3.00 -5.47
N GLU A 76 -6.31 1.71 -5.79
CA GLU A 76 -6.82 0.64 -4.94
C GLU A 76 -5.92 0.43 -3.72
N ASN A 77 -6.58 0.13 -2.59
CA ASN A 77 -5.94 -0.42 -1.40
C ASN A 77 -6.39 -1.86 -1.21
N ALA A 78 -5.55 -2.67 -0.60
CA ALA A 78 -5.89 -4.03 -0.21
C ALA A 78 -5.40 -4.33 1.21
N PHE A 79 -6.23 -5.07 1.95
CA PHE A 79 -5.88 -5.67 3.23
C PHE A 79 -5.95 -7.18 3.08
N VAL A 80 -4.90 -7.86 3.48
CA VAL A 80 -4.79 -9.33 3.44
C VAL A 80 -4.65 -9.85 4.85
N PHE A 81 -5.61 -10.65 5.29
CA PHE A 81 -5.64 -11.25 6.63
C PHE A 81 -5.41 -12.75 6.51
N GLN A 82 -4.25 -13.21 6.96
CA GLN A 82 -3.94 -14.63 7.10
C GLN A 82 -4.04 -15.02 8.56
N THR A 83 -4.98 -15.89 8.88
CA THR A 83 -5.27 -16.33 10.25
C THR A 83 -5.42 -17.85 10.28
N ALA A 84 -5.57 -18.43 11.47
CA ALA A 84 -5.87 -19.87 11.60
C ALA A 84 -7.13 -20.32 10.85
N ARG A 85 -8.10 -19.41 10.63
CA ARG A 85 -9.35 -19.70 9.91
C ARG A 85 -9.26 -19.38 8.41
N TYR A 86 -8.41 -18.42 8.04
CA TYR A 86 -8.20 -17.99 6.66
C TYR A 86 -6.83 -18.46 6.19
N THR A 87 -6.69 -19.79 6.03
CA THR A 87 -5.49 -20.48 5.54
C THR A 87 -5.93 -21.78 4.83
N PRO A 88 -5.35 -22.16 3.70
CA PRO A 88 -4.28 -21.47 2.95
C PRO A 88 -4.73 -20.21 2.20
N ILE A 89 -6.04 -19.98 2.03
CA ILE A 89 -6.60 -18.84 1.30
C ILE A 89 -6.87 -17.70 2.30
N PRO A 90 -6.18 -16.55 2.22
CA PRO A 90 -6.40 -15.43 3.12
C PRO A 90 -7.70 -14.68 2.82
N LEU A 91 -8.28 -14.03 3.83
CA LEU A 91 -9.33 -13.04 3.62
C LEU A 91 -8.70 -11.79 3.00
N THR A 92 -9.20 -11.37 1.84
CA THR A 92 -8.73 -10.16 1.17
C THR A 92 -9.88 -9.16 1.05
N VAL A 93 -9.64 -7.94 1.52
CA VAL A 93 -10.53 -6.79 1.34
C VAL A 93 -9.84 -5.82 0.41
N ARG A 94 -10.47 -5.47 -0.71
CA ARG A 94 -9.89 -4.62 -1.74
C ARG A 94 -10.89 -3.58 -2.22
N GLY A 95 -10.43 -2.37 -2.44
CA GLY A 95 -11.26 -1.27 -2.96
C GLY A 95 -10.51 0.05 -3.03
N TYR A 96 -11.18 1.07 -3.50
CA TYR A 96 -10.65 2.42 -3.45
C TYR A 96 -10.65 2.94 -2.00
N GLY A 97 -9.48 3.38 -1.53
CA GLY A 97 -9.33 3.96 -0.19
C GLY A 97 -9.44 5.48 -0.18
N ALA A 98 -9.24 6.13 -1.33
CA ALA A 98 -9.26 7.57 -1.47
C ALA A 98 -9.97 7.99 -2.77
N GLY A 99 -10.29 9.28 -2.85
CA GLY A 99 -10.97 9.89 -3.99
C GLY A 99 -12.20 10.68 -3.54
N ALA A 100 -12.50 11.77 -4.23
CA ALA A 100 -13.57 12.69 -3.86
C ALA A 100 -14.94 11.99 -3.71
N GLY A 101 -15.29 11.11 -4.65
CA GLY A 101 -16.57 10.40 -4.63
C GLY A 101 -16.69 9.41 -3.46
N VAL A 102 -15.67 8.59 -3.21
CA VAL A 102 -15.66 7.62 -2.11
C VAL A 102 -15.69 8.31 -0.76
N THR A 103 -14.90 9.37 -0.60
CA THR A 103 -14.84 10.14 0.65
C THR A 103 -16.16 10.86 0.90
N ALA A 104 -16.74 11.52 -0.11
CA ALA A 104 -18.03 12.19 0.00
C ALA A 104 -19.17 11.21 0.36
N ALA A 105 -19.18 10.03 -0.25
CA ALA A 105 -20.16 8.99 0.05
C ALA A 105 -20.03 8.48 1.49
N GLY A 106 -18.82 8.32 2.00
CA GLY A 106 -18.56 7.96 3.40
C GLY A 106 -19.08 9.01 4.37
N VAL A 107 -18.71 10.26 4.18
CA VAL A 107 -19.17 11.39 5.01
C VAL A 107 -20.71 11.52 4.97
N PHE A 108 -21.31 11.45 3.79
CA PHE A 108 -22.76 11.50 3.64
C PHE A 108 -23.45 10.34 4.35
N GLY A 109 -22.92 9.12 4.22
CA GLY A 109 -23.43 7.95 4.91
C GLY A 109 -23.41 8.10 6.44
N ASP A 110 -22.38 8.68 7.00
CA ASP A 110 -22.28 8.94 8.43
C ASP A 110 -23.27 10.04 8.89
N ILE A 111 -23.46 11.09 8.11
CA ILE A 111 -24.50 12.10 8.36
C ILE A 111 -25.88 11.44 8.39
N MET A 112 -26.20 10.58 7.42
CA MET A 112 -27.49 9.87 7.38
C MET A 112 -27.69 8.94 8.57
N ARG A 113 -26.64 8.29 9.07
CA ARG A 113 -26.70 7.46 10.30
C ARG A 113 -27.06 8.30 11.52
N THR A 114 -26.50 9.50 11.68
CA THR A 114 -26.84 10.37 12.81
C THR A 114 -28.30 10.79 12.80
N VAL A 115 -28.89 11.05 11.63
CA VAL A 115 -30.31 11.36 11.47
C VAL A 115 -31.21 10.18 11.88
N SER A 116 -30.81 8.95 11.51
CA SER A 116 -31.56 7.73 11.87
C SER A 116 -31.53 7.45 13.38
N PHE A 117 -30.40 7.68 14.04
CA PHE A 117 -30.26 7.53 15.49
C PHE A 117 -31.15 8.49 16.29
N ASN A 118 -31.37 9.69 15.77
CA ASN A 118 -32.23 10.71 16.45
C ASN A 118 -33.72 10.45 16.28
N ARG A 119 -34.16 9.53 15.40
CA ARG A 119 -35.56 9.18 15.20
C ARG A 119 -36.09 8.07 16.13
N THR A 120 -35.22 7.45 16.89
CA THR A 120 -35.52 6.30 17.78
C THR A 120 -35.58 6.70 19.26
N LYS A 121 -35.66 8.01 19.58
CA LYS A 121 -35.92 8.52 20.94
C LYS A 121 -37.31 9.10 21.04
#